data_196a1cf67985d5077fa51f5fd4dc5e87
#
_entry.id   196a1cf67985d5077fa51f5fd4dc5e87
#
_cell.length_a   1.000
_cell.length_b   1.000
_cell.length_c   1.000
_cell.angle_alpha   90.00
_cell.angle_beta   90.00
_cell.angle_gamma   90.00
#
_symmetry.space_group_name_H-M   'P 1'
#
loop_
_entity.id
_entity.type
_entity.pdbx_description
1 polymer ?
#
loop_
_entity_poly.entity_id
_entity_poly.type
_entity_poly.pdbx_seq_one_letter_code
_entity_poly.pdbx_strand_id
1 'polypeptide(L)'
;VNTRGTVNELLRRIASGNQAHIAELYAEQISWKLNWPAGDYANVTPWIRQRSTRAGVEEHFRLIADHHIARLSSAEVISVLVDGDDAVVLGELHNTAEPTGRSYDAAFALHVTVENGLITRHHIYEDSLSVFRAFAG
;
A
#
# COMPACT_ATOMS: atom_id res chain seq x y z
N VAL A 1 14.13 4.84 -17.15
CA VAL A 1 12.74 4.80 -16.70
C VAL A 1 12.49 6.01 -15.81
N ASN A 2 11.47 6.78 -16.13
CA ASN A 2 11.15 7.98 -15.35
C ASN A 2 10.25 7.63 -14.15
N THR A 3 10.08 8.61 -13.29
CA THR A 3 9.26 8.46 -12.06
C THR A 3 7.85 7.97 -12.39
N ARG A 4 7.18 8.62 -13.35
CA ARG A 4 5.81 8.24 -13.72
C ARG A 4 5.74 6.80 -14.25
N GLY A 5 6.70 6.40 -15.05
CA GLY A 5 6.75 5.04 -15.60
C GLY A 5 6.89 3.99 -14.51
N THR A 6 7.75 4.23 -13.52
CA THR A 6 7.93 3.32 -12.38
C THR A 6 6.66 3.26 -11.54
N VAL A 7 6.02 4.39 -11.27
CA VAL A 7 4.76 4.42 -10.51
C VAL A 7 3.66 3.67 -11.24
N ASN A 8 3.53 3.87 -12.55
CA ASN A 8 2.52 3.15 -13.34
C ASN A 8 2.77 1.64 -13.31
N GLU A 9 4.05 1.23 -13.35
CA GLU A 9 4.40 -0.19 -13.23
C GLU A 9 4.05 -0.74 -11.84
N LEU A 10 4.29 0.05 -10.78
CA LEU A 10 3.90 -0.33 -9.42
C LEU A 10 2.39 -0.60 -9.34
N LEU A 11 1.59 0.33 -9.85
CA LEU A 11 0.13 0.20 -9.80
C LEU A 11 -0.35 -1.03 -10.58
N ARG A 12 0.27 -1.31 -11.71
CA ARG A 12 -0.03 -2.49 -12.50
C ARG A 12 0.29 -3.79 -11.76
N ARG A 13 1.45 -3.84 -11.09
CA ARG A 13 1.86 -5.02 -10.32
C ARG A 13 0.98 -5.22 -9.09
N ILE A 14 0.59 -4.15 -8.41
CA ILE A 14 -0.33 -4.24 -7.27
C ILE A 14 -1.65 -4.84 -7.73
N ALA A 15 -2.17 -4.40 -8.86
CA ALA A 15 -3.43 -4.92 -9.40
C ALA A 15 -3.32 -6.40 -9.78
N SER A 16 -2.14 -6.88 -10.19
CA SER A 16 -1.93 -8.29 -10.55
C SER A 16 -1.82 -9.20 -9.34
N GLY A 17 -1.47 -8.67 -8.16
CA GLY A 17 -1.47 -9.42 -6.91
C GLY A 17 -0.27 -10.32 -6.65
N ASN A 18 0.81 -10.22 -7.41
CA ASN A 18 2.03 -10.99 -7.18
C ASN A 18 2.97 -10.19 -6.28
N GLN A 19 3.02 -10.54 -4.99
CA GLN A 19 3.76 -9.77 -3.99
C GLN A 19 5.27 -9.73 -4.25
N ALA A 20 5.86 -10.84 -4.68
CA ALA A 20 7.29 -10.87 -5.00
C ALA A 20 7.61 -9.94 -6.18
N HIS A 21 6.75 -9.90 -7.19
CA HIS A 21 6.91 -9.06 -8.36
C HIS A 21 6.75 -7.57 -8.00
N ILE A 22 5.82 -7.25 -7.10
CA ILE A 22 5.67 -5.89 -6.56
C ILE A 22 6.97 -5.46 -5.88
N ALA A 23 7.50 -6.31 -4.99
CA ALA A 23 8.68 -5.99 -4.20
C ALA A 23 9.93 -5.74 -5.05
N GLU A 24 10.03 -6.34 -6.24
CA GLU A 24 11.17 -6.15 -7.14
C GLU A 24 11.31 -4.70 -7.62
N LEU A 25 10.26 -3.89 -7.54
CA LEU A 25 10.34 -2.46 -7.89
C LEU A 25 10.95 -1.61 -6.77
N TYR A 26 11.16 -2.16 -5.59
CA TYR A 26 11.65 -1.43 -4.44
C TYR A 26 13.15 -1.64 -4.26
N ALA A 27 13.84 -0.61 -3.76
CA ALA A 27 15.24 -0.75 -3.36
C ALA A 27 15.35 -1.71 -2.17
N GLU A 28 16.57 -2.20 -1.89
CA GLU A 28 16.79 -3.09 -0.75
C GLU A 28 16.55 -2.38 0.59
N GLN A 29 16.86 -1.08 0.63
CA GLN A 29 16.59 -0.23 1.80
C GLN A 29 15.63 0.85 1.39
N ILE A 30 14.57 1.04 2.17
CA ILE A 30 13.49 1.97 1.85
C ILE A 30 13.09 2.78 3.08
N SER A 31 12.57 3.99 2.82
CA SER A 31 11.87 4.78 3.83
C SER A 31 10.39 4.40 3.80
N TRP A 32 9.90 3.80 4.88
CA TRP A 32 8.54 3.28 4.99
C TRP A 32 7.77 4.02 6.07
N LYS A 33 6.56 4.45 5.73
CA LYS A 33 5.70 5.10 6.72
C LYS A 33 4.25 4.77 6.44
N LEU A 34 3.57 4.33 7.49
CA LEU A 34 2.12 4.19 7.50
C LEU A 34 1.59 5.24 8.47
N ASN A 35 0.84 6.21 7.98
CA ASN A 35 0.38 7.33 8.78
C ASN A 35 -0.87 6.95 9.60
N TRP A 36 -0.66 6.05 10.56
CA TRP A 36 -1.70 5.59 11.47
C TRP A 36 -1.45 6.18 12.86
N PRO A 37 -2.51 6.34 13.68
CA PRO A 37 -2.34 6.77 15.07
C PRO A 37 -1.42 5.81 15.83
N ALA A 38 -0.75 6.31 16.85
CA ALA A 38 0.10 5.46 17.69
C ALA A 38 -0.74 4.35 18.34
N GLY A 39 -0.20 3.13 18.35
CA GLY A 39 -0.91 1.97 18.90
C GLY A 39 -0.32 0.66 18.44
N ASP A 40 -0.82 -0.43 18.99
CA ASP A 40 -0.47 -1.79 18.60
C ASP A 40 -1.59 -2.38 17.73
N TYR A 41 -1.27 -2.66 16.48
CA TYR A 41 -2.24 -3.14 15.50
C TYR A 41 -2.04 -4.61 15.13
N ALA A 42 -1.10 -5.29 15.77
CA ALA A 42 -0.68 -6.64 15.37
C ALA A 42 -1.84 -7.65 15.32
N ASN A 43 -2.82 -7.52 16.21
CA ASN A 43 -3.92 -8.48 16.30
C ASN A 43 -5.13 -8.13 15.41
N VAL A 44 -5.21 -6.90 14.92
CA VAL A 44 -6.39 -6.43 14.15
C VAL A 44 -6.02 -6.19 12.71
N THR A 45 -4.95 -5.42 12.46
CA THR A 45 -4.46 -5.09 11.12
C THR A 45 -2.97 -5.39 11.05
N PRO A 46 -2.58 -6.66 10.91
CA PRO A 46 -1.18 -7.09 11.12
C PRO A 46 -0.18 -6.53 10.10
N TRP A 47 -0.65 -5.99 8.98
CA TRP A 47 0.26 -5.34 8.02
C TRP A 47 0.68 -3.94 8.46
N ILE A 48 0.03 -3.37 9.50
CA ILE A 48 0.34 -2.03 10.00
C ILE A 48 1.50 -2.13 10.96
N ARG A 49 2.71 -2.06 10.42
CA ARG A 49 3.95 -2.09 11.19
C ARG A 49 5.08 -1.45 10.40
N GLN A 50 6.14 -1.07 11.11
CA GLN A 50 7.31 -0.46 10.51
C GLN A 50 8.09 -1.48 9.67
N ARG A 51 8.61 -1.03 8.54
CA ARG A 51 9.47 -1.81 7.66
C ARG A 51 10.58 -0.91 7.11
N SER A 52 11.63 -1.53 6.56
CA SER A 52 12.73 -0.77 5.95
C SER A 52 13.41 -1.54 4.81
N THR A 53 12.90 -2.70 4.44
CA THR A 53 13.55 -3.57 3.45
C THR A 53 12.59 -4.04 2.37
N ARG A 54 13.16 -4.46 1.23
CA ARG A 54 12.40 -5.08 0.14
C ARG A 54 11.60 -6.31 0.62
N ALA A 55 12.21 -7.14 1.46
CA ALA A 55 11.52 -8.31 2.00
C ALA A 55 10.31 -7.90 2.85
N GLY A 56 10.41 -6.79 3.56
CA GLY A 56 9.30 -6.23 4.32
C GLY A 56 8.16 -5.75 3.43
N VAL A 57 8.47 -5.24 2.23
CA VAL A 57 7.45 -4.85 1.26
C VAL A 57 6.65 -6.06 0.79
N GLU A 58 7.33 -7.15 0.45
CA GLU A 58 6.66 -8.38 0.04
C GLU A 58 5.73 -8.89 1.13
N GLU A 59 6.19 -8.90 2.37
CA GLU A 59 5.39 -9.32 3.52
C GLU A 59 4.16 -8.42 3.69
N HIS A 60 4.34 -7.10 3.53
CA HIS A 60 3.24 -6.14 3.65
C HIS A 60 2.09 -6.47 2.68
N PHE A 61 2.41 -6.66 1.40
CA PHE A 61 1.40 -6.94 0.40
C PHE A 61 0.79 -8.35 0.57
N ARG A 62 1.58 -9.31 1.07
CA ARG A 62 1.06 -10.64 1.37
C ARG A 62 0.05 -10.59 2.51
N LEU A 63 0.35 -9.85 3.58
CA LEU A 63 -0.57 -9.73 4.71
C LEU A 63 -1.86 -9.01 4.32
N ILE A 64 -1.77 -7.98 3.47
CA ILE A 64 -2.96 -7.32 2.94
C ILE A 64 -3.81 -8.32 2.17
N ALA A 65 -3.21 -9.10 1.26
CA ALA A 65 -3.94 -10.08 0.47
C ALA A 65 -4.59 -11.16 1.35
N ASP A 66 -3.87 -11.62 2.37
CA ASP A 66 -4.36 -12.68 3.26
C ASP A 66 -5.55 -12.23 4.12
N HIS A 67 -5.68 -10.93 4.36
CA HIS A 67 -6.70 -10.38 5.27
C HIS A 67 -7.85 -9.70 4.54
N HIS A 68 -7.87 -9.72 3.22
CA HIS A 68 -8.95 -9.16 2.42
C HIS A 68 -9.55 -10.22 1.50
N ILE A 69 -10.81 -10.04 1.14
CA ILE A 69 -11.48 -10.91 0.17
C ILE A 69 -11.22 -10.32 -1.21
N ALA A 70 -10.32 -10.94 -1.98
CA ALA A 70 -9.81 -10.37 -3.23
C ALA A 70 -10.93 -10.06 -4.24
N ARG A 71 -11.90 -10.94 -4.43
CA ARG A 71 -12.99 -10.75 -5.38
C ARG A 71 -13.95 -9.61 -5.00
N LEU A 72 -13.86 -9.13 -3.76
CA LEU A 72 -14.69 -8.03 -3.23
C LEU A 72 -13.85 -6.80 -2.91
N SER A 73 -12.60 -6.76 -3.38
CA SER A 73 -11.67 -5.70 -3.04
C SER A 73 -11.07 -5.10 -4.31
N SER A 74 -11.00 -3.76 -4.34
CA SER A 74 -10.41 -3.04 -5.48
C SER A 74 -9.85 -1.70 -5.00
N ALA A 75 -8.97 -1.14 -5.84
CA ALA A 75 -8.45 0.21 -5.62
C ALA A 75 -8.77 1.05 -6.85
N GLU A 76 -9.25 2.27 -6.62
CA GLU A 76 -9.48 3.24 -7.67
C GLU A 76 -8.41 4.30 -7.62
N VAL A 77 -7.63 4.46 -8.69
CA VAL A 77 -6.63 5.51 -8.80
C VAL A 77 -7.30 6.73 -9.43
N ILE A 78 -7.33 7.85 -8.70
CA ILE A 78 -7.97 9.08 -9.14
C ILE A 78 -6.98 9.96 -9.88
N SER A 79 -5.75 10.09 -9.37
CA SER A 79 -4.74 10.97 -9.94
C SER A 79 -3.34 10.52 -9.55
N VAL A 80 -2.39 10.74 -10.45
CA VAL A 80 -0.95 10.55 -10.17
C VAL A 80 -0.26 11.88 -10.43
N LEU A 81 0.30 12.47 -9.39
CA LEU A 81 1.02 13.74 -9.44
C LEU A 81 2.51 13.45 -9.36
N VAL A 82 3.29 14.04 -10.25
CA VAL A 82 4.74 13.79 -10.31
C VAL A 82 5.49 15.12 -10.21
N ASP A 83 6.50 15.15 -9.32
CA ASP A 83 7.39 16.28 -9.17
C ASP A 83 8.82 15.72 -9.00
N GLY A 84 9.60 15.75 -10.08
CA GLY A 84 10.96 15.19 -10.08
C GLY A 84 10.96 13.69 -9.81
N ASP A 85 11.68 13.29 -8.77
CA ASP A 85 11.78 11.91 -8.34
C ASP A 85 10.61 11.49 -7.44
N ASP A 86 9.74 12.41 -7.08
CA ASP A 86 8.62 12.16 -6.19
C ASP A 86 7.31 12.04 -6.96
N ALA A 87 6.42 11.20 -6.47
CA ALA A 87 5.07 11.10 -7.00
C ALA A 87 4.09 10.86 -5.85
N VAL A 88 2.85 11.32 -6.05
CA VAL A 88 1.76 11.06 -5.12
C VAL A 88 0.62 10.43 -5.90
N VAL A 89 0.19 9.25 -5.48
CA VAL A 89 -0.98 8.57 -6.03
C VAL A 89 -2.15 8.88 -5.11
N LEU A 90 -3.18 9.51 -5.67
CA LEU A 90 -4.44 9.78 -4.96
C LEU A 90 -5.46 8.75 -5.39
N GLY A 91 -6.15 8.13 -4.44
CA GLY A 91 -7.13 7.12 -4.78
C GLY A 91 -8.06 6.77 -3.65
N GLU A 92 -8.84 5.72 -3.88
CA GLU A 92 -9.76 5.15 -2.89
C GLU A 92 -9.66 3.63 -2.90
N LEU A 93 -9.69 3.05 -1.71
CA LEU A 93 -9.82 1.62 -1.51
C LEU A 93 -11.29 1.27 -1.33
N HIS A 94 -11.75 0.23 -2.01
CA HIS A 94 -13.09 -0.34 -1.86
C HIS A 94 -12.90 -1.82 -1.54
N ASN A 95 -12.70 -2.13 -0.27
CA ASN A 95 -12.24 -3.43 0.16
C ASN A 95 -13.21 -4.12 1.10
N THR A 96 -13.08 -5.43 1.23
CA THR A 96 -13.82 -6.22 2.21
C THR A 96 -12.85 -7.00 3.06
N ALA A 97 -12.98 -6.85 4.38
CA ALA A 97 -12.15 -7.54 5.37
C ALA A 97 -12.52 -9.01 5.44
N GLU A 98 -11.55 -9.90 5.32
CA GLU A 98 -11.78 -11.35 5.37
C GLU A 98 -12.29 -11.79 6.74
N PRO A 99 -11.67 -11.36 7.88
CA PRO A 99 -12.10 -11.90 9.20
C PRO A 99 -13.51 -11.51 9.63
N THR A 100 -14.03 -10.37 9.16
CA THR A 100 -15.33 -9.86 9.60
C THR A 100 -16.40 -9.86 8.52
N GLY A 101 -16.00 -9.95 7.26
CA GLY A 101 -16.90 -9.80 6.12
C GLY A 101 -17.37 -8.37 5.88
N ARG A 102 -16.85 -7.40 6.63
CA ARG A 102 -17.26 -5.99 6.48
C ARG A 102 -16.52 -5.32 5.34
N SER A 103 -17.27 -4.52 4.58
CA SER A 103 -16.68 -3.69 3.52
C SER A 103 -16.31 -2.31 4.06
N TYR A 104 -15.32 -1.67 3.43
CA TYR A 104 -14.97 -0.30 3.77
C TYR A 104 -14.51 0.45 2.54
N ASP A 105 -14.67 1.78 2.59
CA ASP A 105 -14.13 2.71 1.62
C ASP A 105 -13.13 3.59 2.35
N ALA A 106 -11.94 3.75 1.80
CA ALA A 106 -10.90 4.56 2.43
C ALA A 106 -10.14 5.34 1.36
N ALA A 107 -10.14 6.68 1.48
CA ALA A 107 -9.30 7.53 0.66
C ALA A 107 -7.85 7.36 1.07
N PHE A 108 -6.92 7.46 0.09
CA PHE A 108 -5.49 7.38 0.38
C PHE A 108 -4.69 8.32 -0.51
N ALA A 109 -3.51 8.68 -0.01
CA ALA A 109 -2.45 9.33 -0.75
C ALA A 109 -1.16 8.54 -0.52
N LEU A 110 -0.57 8.01 -1.58
CA LEU A 110 0.67 7.25 -1.48
C LEU A 110 1.81 8.10 -2.08
N HIS A 111 2.73 8.53 -1.22
CA HIS A 111 3.92 9.26 -1.64
C HIS A 111 5.06 8.28 -1.87
N VAL A 112 5.55 8.23 -3.10
CA VAL A 112 6.70 7.41 -3.46
C VAL A 112 7.83 8.29 -3.98
N THR A 113 9.07 7.87 -3.73
CA THR A 113 10.26 8.45 -4.35
C THR A 113 10.92 7.36 -5.18
N VAL A 114 11.35 7.73 -6.40
CA VAL A 114 11.98 6.81 -7.33
C VAL A 114 13.41 7.28 -7.59
N GLU A 115 14.38 6.42 -7.35
CA GLU A 115 15.79 6.70 -7.60
C GLU A 115 16.39 5.53 -8.37
N ASN A 116 17.02 5.81 -9.51
CA ASN A 116 17.63 4.79 -10.37
C ASN A 116 16.64 3.67 -10.75
N GLY A 117 15.39 4.05 -11.00
CA GLY A 117 14.35 3.10 -11.41
C GLY A 117 13.78 2.25 -10.29
N LEU A 118 14.16 2.47 -9.04
CA LEU A 118 13.67 1.73 -7.88
C LEU A 118 12.98 2.67 -6.90
N ILE A 119 11.99 2.15 -6.20
CA ILE A 119 11.24 2.90 -5.18
C ILE A 119 12.05 2.89 -3.89
N THR A 120 12.39 4.08 -3.39
CA THR A 120 13.17 4.27 -2.16
C THR A 120 12.33 4.82 -1.02
N ARG A 121 11.11 5.31 -1.30
CA ARG A 121 10.18 5.81 -0.29
C ARG A 121 8.77 5.31 -0.59
N HIS A 122 8.13 4.84 0.46
CA HIS A 122 6.73 4.42 0.42
C HIS A 122 6.06 4.96 1.68
N HIS A 123 5.41 6.11 1.56
CA HIS A 123 4.70 6.74 2.67
C HIS A 123 3.23 6.80 2.30
N ILE A 124 2.38 6.10 3.04
CA ILE A 124 0.94 6.11 2.79
C ILE A 124 0.20 6.90 3.87
N TYR A 125 -0.74 7.70 3.42
CA TYR A 125 -1.67 8.47 4.24
C TYR A 125 -3.06 8.00 3.85
N GLU A 126 -3.82 7.47 4.79
CA GLU A 126 -5.11 6.88 4.48
C GLU A 126 -6.12 7.11 5.59
N ASP A 127 -7.39 6.89 5.29
CA ASP A 127 -8.46 6.89 6.28
C ASP A 127 -8.33 5.63 7.15
N SER A 128 -7.41 5.68 8.11
CA SER A 128 -7.09 4.55 8.96
C SER A 128 -8.26 4.11 9.85
N LEU A 129 -9.11 5.05 10.22
CA LEU A 129 -10.27 4.72 11.06
C LEU A 129 -11.25 3.82 10.32
N SER A 130 -11.55 4.13 9.06
CA SER A 130 -12.44 3.29 8.25
C SER A 130 -11.86 1.88 8.08
N VAL A 131 -10.55 1.78 7.80
CA VAL A 131 -9.89 0.49 7.68
C VAL A 131 -9.96 -0.28 8.99
N PHE A 132 -9.57 0.35 10.09
CA PHE A 132 -9.55 -0.31 11.40
C PHE A 132 -10.92 -0.82 11.81
N ARG A 133 -11.96 -0.01 11.63
CA ARG A 133 -13.33 -0.39 12.00
C ARG A 133 -13.85 -1.61 11.24
N ALA A 134 -13.39 -1.80 10.01
CA ALA A 134 -13.79 -2.96 9.23
C ALA A 134 -13.21 -4.27 9.80
N PHE A 135 -12.04 -4.21 10.44
CA PHE A 135 -11.35 -5.38 11.00
C PHE A 135 -11.62 -5.59 12.49
N ALA A 136 -11.96 -4.52 13.21
CA ALA A 136 -12.23 -4.60 14.64
C ALA A 136 -13.57 -5.31 14.86
N GLY A 137 -13.52 -6.43 15.52
CA GLY A 137 -14.69 -7.27 15.78
C GLY A 137 -15.63 -6.72 16.83
#